data_2ce1e5af2c04f49f31614e5a2f06a0db
#
_entry.id   2ce1e5af2c04f49f31614e5a2f06a0db
#
_cell.length_a   1.000
_cell.length_b   1.000
_cell.length_c   1.000
_cell.angle_alpha   90.00
_cell.angle_beta   90.00
_cell.angle_gamma   90.00
#
_symmetry.space_group_name_H-M   'P 1'
#
loop_
_entity.id
_entity.type
_entity.pdbx_description
1 polymer ?
#
loop_
_entity_poly.entity_id
_entity_poly.type
_entity_poly.pdbx_seq_one_letter_code
_entity_poly.pdbx_strand_id
1 'polypeptide(L)'
;MRFSPKKLLLMTGLAAMALSFAACGKKEAKTASDASESTVAGSADSNLPKEPKSYGSVKLGKYEGVEITTHEVSVSDEEVESYIQNMLENSQNLTEVDRPAAEGDVLNIDYEGKKDGVAFDGGTAQGQNLELGSHSFIDGFEEGLIGATKGEKRTLNLTFPAEYHAAELAGQSVTFDVTVNSVQEKSQPELTDEWVAKTTNNAQTTVDAYRAEIKSQLLAQKEKNERNQELTAALDAVMSGSTFEVNEEAKAYEAAVQKERMNKQLSQYGLTLESYLQMTSMTQESYDQQMLEAGENVAKVKLMVDELSLIHISEPTR
;
A
#
# COMPACT_ATOMS: atom_id res chain seq x y z
N MET A 1 29.57 -6.77 -19.05
CA MET A 1 29.35 -5.71 -20.07
C MET A 1 29.31 -4.36 -19.34
N ARG A 2 30.13 -3.40 -19.75
CA ARG A 2 30.16 -2.06 -19.13
C ARG A 2 29.00 -1.26 -19.72
N PHE A 3 27.97 -0.99 -18.94
CA PHE A 3 26.89 -0.08 -19.31
C PHE A 3 27.42 1.36 -19.26
N SER A 4 27.28 2.06 -20.36
CA SER A 4 27.61 3.49 -20.45
C SER A 4 26.36 4.29 -20.05
N PRO A 5 26.41 5.16 -19.01
CA PRO A 5 25.28 6.01 -18.67
C PRO A 5 25.03 6.99 -19.80
N LYS A 6 23.81 7.02 -20.34
CA LYS A 6 23.39 8.04 -21.29
C LYS A 6 23.15 9.34 -20.52
N LYS A 7 23.94 10.37 -20.82
CA LYS A 7 23.75 11.72 -20.29
C LYS A 7 22.57 12.36 -21.04
N LEU A 8 21.45 12.52 -20.37
CA LEU A 8 20.29 13.24 -20.89
C LEU A 8 20.44 14.72 -20.50
N LEU A 9 20.54 15.59 -21.48
CA LEU A 9 20.48 17.04 -21.27
C LEU A 9 18.99 17.40 -21.19
N LEU A 10 18.50 17.72 -19.99
CA LEU A 10 17.12 18.22 -19.82
C LEU A 10 17.07 19.65 -20.38
N MET A 11 16.68 19.77 -21.64
CA MET A 11 16.27 21.04 -22.20
C MET A 11 14.80 21.30 -21.83
N THR A 12 14.59 22.40 -21.12
CA THR A 12 13.34 23.18 -21.01
C THR A 12 12.04 22.40 -21.14
N GLY A 13 11.51 21.93 -20.04
CA GLY A 13 10.22 21.24 -19.98
C GLY A 13 9.68 21.06 -18.57
N LEU A 14 10.16 21.82 -17.60
CA LEU A 14 9.68 21.78 -16.21
C LEU A 14 8.45 22.68 -16.01
N ALA A 15 7.60 22.78 -17.04
CA ALA A 15 6.30 23.44 -16.90
C ALA A 15 5.25 22.39 -16.50
N ALA A 16 4.67 22.58 -15.34
CA ALA A 16 3.47 21.91 -14.82
C ALA A 16 3.57 20.39 -14.56
N MET A 17 4.25 20.02 -13.49
CA MET A 17 3.84 18.83 -12.73
C MET A 17 3.49 19.25 -11.32
N ALA A 18 2.24 19.64 -11.15
CA ALA A 18 1.60 19.63 -9.85
C ALA A 18 1.75 18.21 -9.29
N LEU A 19 2.33 18.11 -8.11
CA LEU A 19 2.46 16.88 -7.33
C LEU A 19 1.07 16.32 -7.03
N SER A 20 0.49 15.59 -7.99
CA SER A 20 -0.69 14.78 -7.77
C SER A 20 -0.27 13.43 -7.21
N PHE A 21 -0.07 13.34 -5.92
CA PHE A 21 -0.26 12.10 -5.18
C PHE A 21 -1.76 11.82 -5.16
N ALA A 22 -2.27 11.27 -6.27
CA ALA A 22 -3.67 10.86 -6.36
C ALA A 22 -3.83 9.49 -5.73
N ALA A 23 -4.62 9.45 -4.67
CA ALA A 23 -5.24 8.25 -4.15
C ALA A 23 -6.03 7.54 -5.27
N CYS A 24 -5.88 6.23 -5.35
CA CYS A 24 -6.69 5.35 -6.18
C CYS A 24 -8.17 5.43 -5.78
N GLY A 25 -9.04 5.86 -6.68
CA GLY A 25 -10.50 5.84 -6.54
C GLY A 25 -11.15 5.94 -7.90
N LYS A 26 -11.78 4.84 -8.34
CA LYS A 26 -12.52 4.69 -9.61
C LYS A 26 -13.50 5.82 -9.90
N LYS A 27 -13.49 6.38 -11.15
CA LYS A 27 -14.64 6.39 -12.10
C LYS A 27 -14.32 7.17 -13.37
N GLU A 28 -14.59 6.49 -14.48
CA GLU A 28 -15.08 6.88 -15.81
C GLU A 28 -14.67 8.19 -16.51
N ALA A 29 -14.19 7.98 -17.72
CA ALA A 29 -13.86 8.94 -18.75
C ALA A 29 -15.06 9.79 -19.19
N LYS A 30 -14.85 11.10 -19.31
CA LYS A 30 -15.49 11.97 -20.30
C LYS A 30 -14.56 13.07 -20.77
N THR A 31 -14.57 13.25 -22.06
CA THR A 31 -13.76 14.11 -22.91
C THR A 31 -13.76 15.60 -22.60
N ALA A 32 -12.57 16.18 -22.73
CA ALA A 32 -12.19 17.46 -23.38
C ALA A 32 -12.56 18.81 -22.75
N SER A 33 -11.50 19.60 -22.61
CA SER A 33 -11.40 21.08 -22.60
C SER A 33 -12.09 21.84 -21.45
N ASP A 34 -11.31 22.22 -20.47
CA ASP A 34 -11.08 23.61 -20.08
C ASP A 34 -9.99 23.65 -18.98
N ALA A 35 -8.93 24.42 -19.24
CA ALA A 35 -7.97 24.79 -18.25
C ALA A 35 -8.64 25.81 -17.35
N SER A 36 -9.11 25.37 -16.18
CA SER A 36 -9.56 26.25 -15.13
C SER A 36 -8.88 25.86 -13.83
N GLU A 37 -8.27 26.85 -13.21
CA GLU A 37 -7.64 26.80 -11.90
C GLU A 37 -8.44 25.93 -10.92
N SER A 38 -7.91 24.78 -10.58
CA SER A 38 -8.43 24.01 -9.46
C SER A 38 -7.80 24.53 -8.17
N THR A 39 -8.34 25.61 -7.65
CA THR A 39 -8.26 25.90 -6.22
C THR A 39 -8.83 24.69 -5.49
N VAL A 40 -7.98 23.97 -4.79
CA VAL A 40 -8.39 22.95 -3.83
C VAL A 40 -9.15 23.66 -2.73
N ALA A 41 -10.48 23.73 -2.89
CA ALA A 41 -11.36 24.19 -1.82
C ALA A 41 -11.21 23.19 -0.66
N GLY A 42 -10.55 23.65 0.40
CA GLY A 42 -10.39 22.92 1.64
C GLY A 42 -11.75 22.57 2.23
N SER A 43 -11.96 21.29 2.53
CA SER A 43 -12.99 20.91 3.49
C SER A 43 -12.62 21.52 4.84
N ALA A 44 -13.46 22.43 5.31
CA ALA A 44 -13.35 23.07 6.61
C ALA A 44 -13.56 22.01 7.70
N ASP A 45 -12.48 21.56 8.30
CA ASP A 45 -12.34 21.03 9.68
C ASP A 45 -10.90 20.50 9.93
N SER A 46 -9.87 21.15 9.40
CA SER A 46 -8.50 20.85 9.78
C SER A 46 -8.06 21.86 10.86
N ASN A 47 -7.57 21.33 11.99
CA ASN A 47 -6.85 22.11 13.02
C ASN A 47 -5.50 22.65 12.52
N LEU A 48 -5.35 22.82 11.20
CA LEU A 48 -4.14 23.34 10.60
C LEU A 48 -3.97 24.83 10.93
N PRO A 49 -2.75 25.26 11.20
CA PRO A 49 -2.43 26.69 11.25
C PRO A 49 -2.82 27.37 9.94
N LYS A 50 -2.99 28.68 9.98
CA LYS A 50 -3.22 29.44 8.74
C LYS A 50 -1.99 29.33 7.84
N GLU A 51 -2.20 29.08 6.55
CA GLU A 51 -1.13 29.08 5.57
C GLU A 51 -0.37 30.43 5.57
N PRO A 52 0.98 30.40 5.64
CA PRO A 52 1.77 31.61 5.68
C PRO A 52 1.66 32.40 4.36
N LYS A 53 1.72 33.72 4.45
CA LYS A 53 1.69 34.57 3.25
C LYS A 53 2.97 34.49 2.42
N SER A 54 4.06 34.06 3.01
CA SER A 54 5.36 33.87 2.38
C SER A 54 6.08 32.71 3.03
N TYR A 55 6.71 31.90 2.21
CA TYR A 55 7.53 30.77 2.65
C TYR A 55 8.98 31.19 2.96
N GLY A 56 9.39 32.38 2.51
CA GLY A 56 10.76 32.87 2.64
C GLY A 56 11.33 33.33 1.31
N SER A 57 12.63 33.11 1.10
CA SER A 57 13.31 33.40 -0.16
C SER A 57 14.24 32.27 -0.57
N VAL A 58 14.52 32.17 -1.88
CA VAL A 58 15.49 31.24 -2.44
C VAL A 58 16.39 31.96 -3.43
N LYS A 59 17.69 31.64 -3.37
CA LYS A 59 18.64 31.96 -4.42
C LYS A 59 18.99 30.67 -5.13
N LEU A 60 18.44 30.47 -6.32
CA LEU A 60 18.72 29.27 -7.10
C LEU A 60 20.20 29.16 -7.46
N GLY A 61 20.71 27.95 -7.36
CA GLY A 61 21.99 27.56 -7.91
C GLY A 61 21.88 27.30 -9.41
N LYS A 62 22.75 26.40 -9.91
CA LYS A 62 22.67 25.96 -11.30
C LYS A 62 21.44 25.06 -11.47
N TYR A 63 20.42 25.49 -12.21
CA TYR A 63 19.21 24.74 -12.51
C TYR A 63 19.14 24.29 -13.98
N GLU A 64 19.85 24.96 -14.88
CA GLU A 64 19.94 24.57 -16.29
C GLU A 64 21.09 23.58 -16.52
N GLY A 65 20.86 22.57 -17.36
CA GLY A 65 21.85 21.58 -17.72
C GLY A 65 22.34 20.75 -16.51
N VAL A 66 21.45 20.45 -15.58
CA VAL A 66 21.71 19.51 -14.48
C VAL A 66 21.87 18.11 -15.09
N GLU A 67 22.99 17.46 -14.77
CA GLU A 67 23.24 16.07 -15.21
C GLU A 67 22.65 15.11 -14.17
N ILE A 68 21.78 14.21 -14.63
CA ILE A 68 21.23 13.11 -13.83
C ILE A 68 21.61 11.77 -14.46
N THR A 69 21.71 10.73 -13.64
CA THR A 69 21.91 9.37 -14.13
C THR A 69 20.53 8.77 -14.47
N THR A 70 20.40 8.28 -15.68
CA THR A 70 19.19 7.56 -16.13
C THR A 70 19.52 6.09 -16.34
N HIS A 71 18.56 5.22 -16.09
CA HIS A 71 18.71 3.79 -16.31
C HIS A 71 17.74 3.31 -17.39
N GLU A 72 18.21 2.40 -18.21
CA GLU A 72 17.35 1.76 -19.20
C GLU A 72 16.42 0.78 -18.49
N VAL A 73 15.12 0.95 -18.70
CA VAL A 73 14.09 0.12 -18.07
C VAL A 73 13.69 -0.98 -19.02
N SER A 74 13.68 -2.20 -18.53
CA SER A 74 13.20 -3.38 -19.27
C SER A 74 12.48 -4.33 -18.34
N VAL A 75 11.67 -5.20 -18.92
CA VAL A 75 10.97 -6.29 -18.23
C VAL A 75 11.34 -7.59 -18.93
N SER A 76 11.91 -8.54 -18.18
CA SER A 76 12.24 -9.86 -18.67
C SER A 76 11.00 -10.77 -18.71
N ASP A 77 11.07 -11.85 -19.47
CA ASP A 77 9.98 -12.82 -19.50
C ASP A 77 9.87 -13.57 -18.16
N GLU A 78 10.98 -13.75 -17.43
CA GLU A 78 10.98 -14.35 -16.09
C GLU A 78 10.20 -13.48 -15.09
N GLU A 79 10.30 -12.15 -15.18
CA GLU A 79 9.53 -11.25 -14.31
C GLU A 79 8.03 -11.34 -14.61
N VAL A 80 7.66 -11.48 -15.88
CA VAL A 80 6.26 -11.68 -16.29
C VAL A 80 5.73 -13.00 -15.74
N GLU A 81 6.47 -14.09 -15.93
CA GLU A 81 6.04 -15.40 -15.42
C GLU A 81 5.96 -15.43 -13.90
N SER A 82 6.91 -14.79 -13.19
CA SER A 82 6.88 -14.68 -11.73
C SER A 82 5.66 -13.90 -11.25
N TYR A 83 5.29 -12.83 -11.94
CA TYR A 83 4.08 -12.07 -11.63
C TYR A 83 2.82 -12.92 -11.81
N ILE A 84 2.72 -13.63 -12.95
CA ILE A 84 1.58 -14.51 -13.26
C ILE A 84 1.50 -15.65 -12.26
N GLN A 85 2.63 -16.25 -11.89
CA GLN A 85 2.68 -17.31 -10.89
C GLN A 85 2.14 -16.85 -9.52
N ASN A 86 2.55 -15.66 -9.07
CA ASN A 86 1.99 -15.06 -7.85
C ASN A 86 0.47 -14.82 -7.95
N MET A 87 -0.01 -14.43 -9.14
CA MET A 87 -1.45 -14.27 -9.37
C MET A 87 -2.21 -15.59 -9.28
N LEU A 88 -1.65 -16.67 -9.83
CA LEU A 88 -2.22 -18.02 -9.75
C LEU A 88 -2.25 -18.52 -8.30
N GLU A 89 -1.16 -18.35 -7.56
CA GLU A 89 -1.06 -18.73 -6.14
C GLU A 89 -2.09 -17.99 -5.26
N ASN A 90 -2.34 -16.70 -5.55
CA ASN A 90 -3.34 -15.92 -4.84
C ASN A 90 -4.79 -16.17 -5.34
N SER A 91 -4.94 -16.86 -6.49
CA SER A 91 -6.25 -17.15 -7.11
C SER A 91 -6.65 -18.59 -6.89
N GLN A 92 -6.38 -19.14 -5.71
CA GLN A 92 -6.69 -20.55 -5.41
C GLN A 92 -8.17 -20.87 -5.57
N ASN A 93 -8.45 -21.99 -6.24
CA ASN A 93 -9.80 -22.54 -6.33
C ASN A 93 -10.06 -23.44 -5.13
N LEU A 94 -11.24 -23.27 -4.53
CA LEU A 94 -11.76 -24.16 -3.49
C LEU A 94 -12.75 -25.11 -4.15
N THR A 95 -12.45 -26.40 -4.11
CA THR A 95 -13.34 -27.44 -4.64
C THR A 95 -13.81 -28.31 -3.49
N GLU A 96 -15.14 -28.41 -3.31
CA GLU A 96 -15.70 -29.29 -2.29
C GLU A 96 -15.36 -30.75 -2.62
N VAL A 97 -14.87 -31.47 -1.60
CA VAL A 97 -14.48 -32.87 -1.70
C VAL A 97 -15.20 -33.73 -0.67
N ASP A 98 -15.53 -34.96 -1.07
CA ASP A 98 -16.22 -35.92 -0.20
C ASP A 98 -15.21 -36.96 0.34
N ARG A 99 -14.22 -36.41 1.10
CA ARG A 99 -13.20 -37.21 1.80
C ARG A 99 -12.93 -36.60 3.17
N PRO A 100 -12.29 -37.33 4.10
CA PRO A 100 -11.81 -36.73 5.35
C PRO A 100 -10.85 -35.58 5.09
N ALA A 101 -10.95 -34.54 5.91
CA ALA A 101 -10.13 -33.33 5.84
C ALA A 101 -8.64 -33.66 6.10
N ALA A 102 -7.78 -33.05 5.30
CA ALA A 102 -6.32 -33.14 5.41
C ALA A 102 -5.73 -31.75 5.70
N GLU A 103 -4.49 -31.73 6.12
CA GLU A 103 -3.72 -30.47 6.24
C GLU A 103 -3.69 -29.73 4.89
N GLY A 104 -3.90 -28.42 4.92
CA GLY A 104 -4.03 -27.56 3.74
C GLY A 104 -5.44 -27.45 3.17
N ASP A 105 -6.39 -28.27 3.59
CA ASP A 105 -7.80 -28.13 3.19
C ASP A 105 -8.45 -26.91 3.89
N VAL A 106 -9.47 -26.36 3.25
CA VAL A 106 -10.30 -25.32 3.83
C VAL A 106 -11.62 -25.93 4.28
N LEU A 107 -11.89 -25.87 5.57
CA LEU A 107 -13.16 -26.29 6.13
C LEU A 107 -14.10 -25.08 6.23
N ASN A 108 -15.36 -25.25 5.83
CA ASN A 108 -16.42 -24.33 6.25
C ASN A 108 -17.03 -24.90 7.53
N ILE A 109 -16.97 -24.15 8.63
CA ILE A 109 -17.36 -24.61 9.96
C ILE A 109 -18.31 -23.66 10.66
N ASP A 110 -19.16 -24.24 11.52
CA ASP A 110 -19.83 -23.52 12.59
C ASP A 110 -19.17 -23.95 13.90
N TYR A 111 -18.91 -23.00 14.80
CA TYR A 111 -18.38 -23.34 16.11
C TYR A 111 -18.98 -22.50 17.24
N GLU A 112 -19.03 -23.11 18.43
CA GLU A 112 -19.42 -22.47 19.68
C GLU A 112 -18.42 -22.80 20.77
N GLY A 113 -17.69 -21.79 21.24
CA GLY A 113 -16.73 -21.88 22.34
C GLY A 113 -17.39 -21.64 23.68
N LYS A 114 -17.10 -22.51 24.64
CA LYS A 114 -17.65 -22.49 25.99
C LYS A 114 -16.54 -22.56 27.04
N LYS A 115 -16.64 -21.71 28.07
CA LYS A 115 -15.85 -21.81 29.30
C LYS A 115 -16.78 -22.23 30.41
N ASP A 116 -16.47 -23.31 31.11
CA ASP A 116 -17.29 -23.85 32.21
C ASP A 116 -18.76 -24.12 31.75
N GLY A 117 -18.95 -24.48 30.47
CA GLY A 117 -20.26 -24.75 29.87
C GLY A 117 -21.05 -23.53 29.41
N VAL A 118 -20.49 -22.33 29.59
CA VAL A 118 -21.11 -21.05 29.16
C VAL A 118 -20.38 -20.49 27.93
N ALA A 119 -21.12 -20.13 26.90
CA ALA A 119 -20.56 -19.50 25.71
C ALA A 119 -19.91 -18.15 26.07
N PHE A 120 -18.76 -17.84 25.48
CA PHE A 120 -18.05 -16.58 25.69
C PHE A 120 -18.05 -15.70 24.42
N ASP A 121 -17.90 -14.41 24.63
CA ASP A 121 -17.89 -13.43 23.54
C ASP A 121 -16.72 -13.68 22.58
N GLY A 122 -17.01 -13.64 21.26
CA GLY A 122 -16.04 -13.95 20.21
C GLY A 122 -15.77 -15.44 20.01
N GLY A 123 -16.35 -16.33 20.83
CA GLY A 123 -16.21 -17.78 20.74
C GLY A 123 -17.16 -18.47 19.77
N THR A 124 -18.06 -17.75 19.08
CA THR A 124 -19.09 -18.35 18.23
C THR A 124 -19.10 -17.75 16.84
N ALA A 125 -19.10 -18.58 15.82
CA ALA A 125 -19.30 -18.16 14.42
C ALA A 125 -20.00 -19.25 13.62
N GLN A 126 -20.60 -18.85 12.50
CA GLN A 126 -21.26 -19.73 11.52
C GLN A 126 -20.69 -19.48 10.13
N GLY A 127 -20.51 -20.54 9.35
CA GLY A 127 -20.02 -20.45 7.99
C GLY A 127 -18.57 -19.93 7.87
N GLN A 128 -17.78 -20.06 8.94
CA GLN A 128 -16.40 -19.59 8.95
C GLN A 128 -15.52 -20.53 8.10
N ASN A 129 -14.75 -19.95 7.19
CA ASN A 129 -13.73 -20.72 6.48
C ASN A 129 -12.45 -20.77 7.30
N LEU A 130 -11.93 -22.00 7.48
CA LEU A 130 -10.71 -22.28 8.22
C LEU A 130 -9.80 -23.16 7.37
N GLU A 131 -8.60 -22.69 7.09
CA GLU A 131 -7.55 -23.49 6.46
C GLU A 131 -6.80 -24.28 7.54
N LEU A 132 -6.77 -25.62 7.40
CA LEU A 132 -6.04 -26.49 8.31
C LEU A 132 -4.52 -26.32 8.11
N GLY A 133 -3.80 -26.02 9.19
CA GLY A 133 -2.37 -25.72 9.16
C GLY A 133 -2.04 -24.23 9.00
N SER A 134 -3.06 -23.35 8.98
CA SER A 134 -2.84 -21.89 8.92
C SER A 134 -2.39 -21.27 10.23
N HIS A 135 -2.55 -21.98 11.35
CA HIS A 135 -2.31 -21.51 12.70
C HIS A 135 -3.06 -20.22 13.05
N SER A 136 -4.24 -20.03 12.44
CA SER A 136 -5.11 -18.86 12.67
C SER A 136 -5.99 -19.02 13.93
N PHE A 137 -6.13 -20.23 14.43
CA PHE A 137 -6.83 -20.54 15.67
C PHE A 137 -5.84 -20.96 16.78
N ILE A 138 -6.36 -21.15 17.99
CA ILE A 138 -5.54 -21.60 19.13
C ILE A 138 -5.06 -23.03 18.92
N ASP A 139 -3.91 -23.36 19.51
CA ASP A 139 -3.26 -24.68 19.37
C ASP A 139 -4.21 -25.84 19.65
N GLY A 140 -4.21 -26.82 18.79
CA GLY A 140 -5.05 -28.01 18.87
C GLY A 140 -6.42 -27.86 18.19
N PHE A 141 -6.83 -26.66 17.77
CA PHE A 141 -8.13 -26.49 17.10
C PHE A 141 -8.11 -27.06 15.68
N GLU A 142 -7.13 -26.67 14.90
CA GLU A 142 -6.99 -27.12 13.50
C GLU A 142 -6.61 -28.60 13.43
N GLU A 143 -5.68 -29.04 14.28
CA GLU A 143 -5.26 -30.43 14.39
C GLU A 143 -6.42 -31.35 14.81
N GLY A 144 -7.29 -30.84 15.69
CA GLY A 144 -8.50 -31.55 16.14
C GLY A 144 -9.53 -31.76 15.03
N LEU A 145 -9.43 -31.04 13.94
CA LEU A 145 -10.33 -31.12 12.77
C LEU A 145 -9.74 -31.94 11.63
N ILE A 146 -8.46 -32.30 11.67
CA ILE A 146 -7.88 -33.21 10.66
C ILE A 146 -8.62 -34.55 10.70
N GLY A 147 -8.97 -35.04 9.52
CA GLY A 147 -9.75 -36.27 9.38
C GLY A 147 -11.25 -36.12 9.59
N ALA A 148 -11.76 -34.92 9.84
CA ALA A 148 -13.19 -34.64 9.92
C ALA A 148 -13.85 -34.73 8.55
N THR A 149 -15.13 -35.12 8.51
CA THR A 149 -15.91 -35.25 7.28
C THR A 149 -17.04 -34.21 7.27
N LYS A 150 -17.59 -33.96 6.09
CA LYS A 150 -18.76 -33.08 5.94
C LYS A 150 -19.93 -33.55 6.81
N GLY A 151 -20.54 -32.61 7.54
CA GLY A 151 -21.63 -32.85 8.48
C GLY A 151 -21.23 -33.38 9.86
N GLU A 152 -19.94 -33.70 10.06
CA GLU A 152 -19.44 -34.20 11.34
C GLU A 152 -19.44 -33.10 12.39
N LYS A 153 -19.73 -33.53 13.65
CA LYS A 153 -19.62 -32.66 14.82
C LYS A 153 -18.49 -33.16 15.71
N ARG A 154 -17.62 -32.26 16.09
CA ARG A 154 -16.50 -32.53 17.00
C ARG A 154 -16.53 -31.57 18.19
N THR A 155 -16.22 -32.13 19.34
CA THR A 155 -16.02 -31.34 20.56
C THR A 155 -14.51 -31.32 20.87
N LEU A 156 -13.91 -30.13 20.82
CA LEU A 156 -12.49 -29.91 21.05
C LEU A 156 -12.29 -29.31 22.46
N ASN A 157 -11.45 -29.97 23.27
CA ASN A 157 -11.05 -29.44 24.58
C ASN A 157 -9.68 -28.80 24.45
N LEU A 158 -9.61 -27.50 24.57
CA LEU A 158 -8.43 -26.68 24.27
C LEU A 158 -8.09 -25.77 25.43
N THR A 159 -6.89 -25.20 25.40
CA THR A 159 -6.47 -24.21 26.39
C THR A 159 -5.92 -22.99 25.67
N PHE A 160 -6.42 -21.82 26.02
CA PHE A 160 -5.89 -20.56 25.50
C PHE A 160 -4.43 -20.35 25.93
N PRO A 161 -3.59 -19.75 25.07
CA PRO A 161 -2.23 -19.36 25.46
C PRO A 161 -2.23 -18.48 26.71
N ALA A 162 -1.18 -18.59 27.53
CA ALA A 162 -1.05 -17.78 28.74
C ALA A 162 -0.97 -16.27 28.49
N GLU A 163 -0.49 -15.88 27.29
CA GLU A 163 -0.35 -14.48 26.84
C GLU A 163 -1.47 -14.09 25.85
N TYR A 164 -2.65 -14.68 25.99
CA TYR A 164 -3.76 -14.33 25.11
C TYR A 164 -4.26 -12.90 25.40
N HIS A 165 -4.62 -12.16 24.35
CA HIS A 165 -5.00 -10.74 24.44
C HIS A 165 -6.25 -10.48 25.32
N ALA A 166 -7.18 -11.44 25.42
CA ALA A 166 -8.32 -11.38 26.32
C ALA A 166 -7.92 -12.00 27.68
N ALA A 167 -7.67 -11.17 28.66
CA ALA A 167 -7.13 -11.59 29.95
C ALA A 167 -8.01 -12.63 30.71
N GLU A 168 -9.33 -12.59 30.51
CA GLU A 168 -10.31 -13.52 31.08
C GLU A 168 -10.25 -14.92 30.43
N LEU A 169 -9.62 -15.05 29.27
CA LEU A 169 -9.44 -16.32 28.57
C LEU A 169 -8.00 -16.82 28.65
N ALA A 170 -7.03 -15.97 28.97
CA ALA A 170 -5.62 -16.33 29.03
C ALA A 170 -5.36 -17.51 29.97
N GLY A 171 -4.76 -18.60 29.44
CA GLY A 171 -4.47 -19.83 30.18
C GLY A 171 -5.70 -20.64 30.56
N GLN A 172 -6.92 -20.30 30.13
CA GLN A 172 -8.15 -20.98 30.48
C GLN A 172 -8.42 -22.16 29.57
N SER A 173 -8.95 -23.23 30.18
CA SER A 173 -9.47 -24.39 29.44
C SER A 173 -10.87 -24.10 28.92
N VAL A 174 -11.12 -24.39 27.65
CA VAL A 174 -12.38 -24.17 26.98
C VAL A 174 -12.77 -25.38 26.15
N THR A 175 -14.03 -25.44 25.80
CA THR A 175 -14.56 -26.47 24.91
C THR A 175 -15.14 -25.79 23.67
N PHE A 176 -14.79 -26.26 22.49
CA PHE A 176 -15.40 -25.84 21.23
C PHE A 176 -16.24 -26.98 20.65
N ASP A 177 -17.51 -26.72 20.46
CA ASP A 177 -18.39 -27.60 19.69
C ASP A 177 -18.36 -27.11 18.23
N VAL A 178 -17.81 -27.94 17.33
CA VAL A 178 -17.57 -27.58 15.92
C VAL A 178 -18.40 -28.47 15.03
N THR A 179 -19.10 -27.90 14.05
CA THR A 179 -19.78 -28.61 12.97
C THR A 179 -19.08 -28.31 11.65
N VAL A 180 -18.70 -29.34 10.92
CA VAL A 180 -18.05 -29.21 9.60
C VAL A 180 -19.14 -29.15 8.50
N ASN A 181 -19.33 -28.01 7.89
CA ASN A 181 -20.34 -27.80 6.83
C ASN A 181 -19.86 -28.35 5.48
N SER A 182 -18.58 -28.13 5.15
CA SER A 182 -17.94 -28.68 3.95
C SER A 182 -16.43 -28.82 4.15
N VAL A 183 -15.84 -29.75 3.40
CA VAL A 183 -14.40 -29.89 3.24
C VAL A 183 -14.05 -29.47 1.82
N GLN A 184 -13.12 -28.53 1.66
CA GLN A 184 -12.73 -27.98 0.37
C GLN A 184 -11.22 -28.13 0.18
N GLU A 185 -10.84 -28.73 -0.93
CA GLU A 185 -9.45 -28.82 -1.35
C GLU A 185 -9.02 -27.55 -2.06
N LYS A 186 -7.86 -27.02 -1.71
CA LYS A 186 -7.22 -25.94 -2.44
C LYS A 186 -6.52 -26.49 -3.66
N SER A 187 -6.79 -25.93 -4.81
CA SER A 187 -6.04 -26.18 -6.03
C SER A 187 -5.60 -24.87 -6.65
N GLN A 188 -4.35 -24.83 -7.09
CA GLN A 188 -3.86 -23.73 -7.89
C GLN A 188 -4.47 -23.85 -9.28
N PRO A 189 -5.09 -22.79 -9.82
CA PRO A 189 -5.57 -22.81 -11.19
C PRO A 189 -4.42 -22.92 -12.18
N GLU A 190 -4.66 -23.62 -13.28
CA GLU A 190 -3.72 -23.62 -14.39
C GLU A 190 -3.89 -22.35 -15.23
N LEU A 191 -2.78 -21.85 -15.76
CA LEU A 191 -2.79 -20.72 -16.67
C LEU A 191 -3.33 -21.14 -18.04
N THR A 192 -4.63 -20.97 -18.23
CA THR A 192 -5.33 -21.31 -19.49
C THR A 192 -6.04 -20.08 -20.04
N ASP A 193 -6.41 -20.12 -21.31
CA ASP A 193 -7.20 -19.05 -21.95
C ASP A 193 -8.54 -18.83 -21.22
N GLU A 194 -9.16 -19.90 -20.71
CA GLU A 194 -10.40 -19.82 -19.94
C GLU A 194 -10.17 -19.09 -18.60
N TRP A 195 -9.09 -19.43 -17.90
CA TRP A 195 -8.73 -18.74 -16.64
C TRP A 195 -8.45 -17.26 -16.90
N VAL A 196 -7.71 -16.93 -17.96
CA VAL A 196 -7.42 -15.55 -18.37
C VAL A 196 -8.71 -14.80 -18.66
N ALA A 197 -9.60 -15.34 -19.47
CA ALA A 197 -10.87 -14.71 -19.80
C ALA A 197 -11.72 -14.43 -18.54
N LYS A 198 -11.80 -15.40 -17.63
CA LYS A 198 -12.53 -15.27 -16.37
C LYS A 198 -11.91 -14.23 -15.45
N THR A 199 -10.60 -14.26 -15.25
CA THR A 199 -9.88 -13.38 -14.32
C THR A 199 -9.87 -11.94 -14.79
N THR A 200 -9.78 -11.72 -16.11
CA THR A 200 -9.76 -10.38 -16.73
C THR A 200 -11.15 -9.87 -17.11
N ASN A 201 -12.23 -10.57 -16.76
CA ASN A 201 -13.60 -10.27 -17.23
C ASN A 201 -13.68 -10.11 -18.75
N ASN A 202 -13.01 -10.99 -19.50
CA ASN A 202 -12.89 -10.99 -20.95
C ASN A 202 -12.14 -9.77 -21.54
N ALA A 203 -11.39 -9.02 -20.75
CA ALA A 203 -10.52 -7.97 -21.28
C ALA A 203 -9.35 -8.57 -22.09
N GLN A 204 -8.86 -9.76 -21.66
CA GLN A 204 -7.94 -10.61 -22.40
C GLN A 204 -8.58 -12.01 -22.51
N THR A 205 -8.34 -12.66 -23.64
CA THR A 205 -8.97 -13.98 -23.93
C THR A 205 -7.96 -15.07 -24.24
N THR A 206 -6.66 -14.76 -24.25
CA THR A 206 -5.59 -15.74 -24.46
C THR A 206 -4.44 -15.49 -23.50
N VAL A 207 -3.72 -16.55 -23.18
CA VAL A 207 -2.53 -16.50 -22.32
C VAL A 207 -1.47 -15.57 -22.90
N ASP A 208 -1.25 -15.58 -24.21
CA ASP A 208 -0.25 -14.73 -24.86
C ASP A 208 -0.62 -13.23 -24.77
N ALA A 209 -1.91 -12.90 -24.99
CA ALA A 209 -2.39 -11.52 -24.82
C ALA A 209 -2.26 -11.06 -23.36
N TYR A 210 -2.51 -11.95 -22.41
CA TYR A 210 -2.36 -11.66 -20.99
C TYR A 210 -0.91 -11.39 -20.61
N ARG A 211 0.04 -12.24 -21.09
CA ARG A 211 1.48 -12.03 -20.88
C ARG A 211 1.95 -10.68 -21.46
N ALA A 212 1.49 -10.35 -22.65
CA ALA A 212 1.82 -9.07 -23.29
C ALA A 212 1.30 -7.87 -22.47
N GLU A 213 0.07 -7.97 -21.95
CA GLU A 213 -0.52 -6.95 -21.09
C GLU A 213 0.25 -6.81 -19.78
N ILE A 214 0.56 -7.91 -19.09
CA ILE A 214 1.35 -7.88 -17.84
C ILE A 214 2.73 -7.27 -18.10
N LYS A 215 3.39 -7.64 -19.19
CA LYS A 215 4.68 -7.07 -19.58
C LYS A 215 4.59 -5.56 -19.79
N SER A 216 3.54 -5.08 -20.43
CA SER A 216 3.28 -3.66 -20.64
C SER A 216 3.02 -2.92 -19.33
N GLN A 217 2.23 -3.50 -18.43
CA GLN A 217 1.93 -2.92 -17.12
C GLN A 217 3.19 -2.83 -16.23
N LEU A 218 3.98 -3.90 -16.18
CA LEU A 218 5.24 -3.93 -15.43
C LEU A 218 6.24 -2.91 -15.99
N LEU A 219 6.33 -2.80 -17.32
CA LEU A 219 7.20 -1.81 -17.98
C LEU A 219 6.77 -0.39 -17.64
N ALA A 220 5.49 -0.08 -17.80
CA ALA A 220 4.94 1.24 -17.47
C ALA A 220 5.16 1.60 -15.98
N GLN A 221 5.02 0.63 -15.08
CA GLN A 221 5.29 0.84 -13.67
C GLN A 221 6.79 1.11 -13.40
N LYS A 222 7.68 0.37 -14.03
CA LYS A 222 9.13 0.58 -13.92
C LYS A 222 9.55 1.94 -14.51
N GLU A 223 9.03 2.30 -15.68
CA GLU A 223 9.28 3.61 -16.31
C GLU A 223 8.80 4.77 -15.44
N LYS A 224 7.63 4.61 -14.81
CA LYS A 224 7.11 5.60 -13.85
C LYS A 224 8.04 5.74 -12.64
N ASN A 225 8.53 4.62 -12.11
CA ASN A 225 9.44 4.63 -10.98
C ASN A 225 10.77 5.29 -11.34
N GLU A 226 11.34 4.96 -12.51
CA GLU A 226 12.58 5.59 -13.00
C GLU A 226 12.39 7.09 -13.19
N ARG A 227 11.30 7.52 -13.83
CA ARG A 227 10.98 8.94 -14.00
C ARG A 227 10.86 9.68 -12.67
N ASN A 228 10.27 9.04 -11.65
CA ASN A 228 10.19 9.62 -10.31
C ASN A 228 11.59 9.76 -9.67
N GLN A 229 12.46 8.76 -9.85
CA GLN A 229 13.85 8.81 -9.37
C GLN A 229 14.65 9.91 -10.10
N GLU A 230 14.52 10.00 -11.41
CA GLU A 230 15.12 11.06 -12.22
C GLU A 230 14.68 12.45 -11.75
N LEU A 231 13.37 12.62 -11.53
CA LEU A 231 12.81 13.89 -11.02
C LEU A 231 13.36 14.22 -9.64
N THR A 232 13.40 13.26 -8.74
CA THR A 232 13.95 13.45 -7.39
C THR A 232 15.43 13.82 -7.48
N ALA A 233 16.22 13.12 -8.26
CA ALA A 233 17.64 13.42 -8.46
C ALA A 233 17.87 14.83 -9.04
N ALA A 234 17.03 15.26 -9.99
CA ALA A 234 17.11 16.60 -10.55
C ALA A 234 16.75 17.68 -9.50
N LEU A 235 15.69 17.47 -8.73
CA LEU A 235 15.29 18.36 -7.64
C LEU A 235 16.39 18.47 -6.58
N ASP A 236 16.95 17.34 -6.14
CA ASP A 236 18.02 17.30 -5.13
C ASP A 236 19.29 18.03 -5.62
N ALA A 237 19.63 17.88 -6.89
CA ALA A 237 20.78 18.55 -7.47
C ALA A 237 20.60 20.08 -7.52
N VAL A 238 19.40 20.56 -7.85
CA VAL A 238 19.08 22.00 -7.82
C VAL A 238 19.02 22.50 -6.38
N MET A 239 18.38 21.76 -5.47
CA MET A 239 18.28 22.12 -4.05
C MET A 239 19.67 22.23 -3.39
N SER A 240 20.54 21.25 -3.62
CA SER A 240 21.88 21.24 -3.02
C SER A 240 22.76 22.40 -3.47
N GLY A 241 22.53 22.90 -4.69
CA GLY A 241 23.22 24.08 -5.23
C GLY A 241 22.59 25.40 -4.86
N SER A 242 21.43 25.43 -4.22
CA SER A 242 20.63 26.61 -3.92
C SER A 242 20.76 27.02 -2.45
N THR A 243 20.51 28.30 -2.17
CA THR A 243 20.47 28.84 -0.81
C THR A 243 19.05 29.24 -0.46
N PHE A 244 18.56 28.78 0.69
CA PHE A 244 17.19 29.01 1.15
C PHE A 244 17.17 29.77 2.47
N GLU A 245 16.26 30.71 2.58
CA GLU A 245 15.86 31.36 3.83
C GLU A 245 14.40 31.07 4.07
N VAL A 246 14.11 29.99 4.79
CA VAL A 246 12.75 29.54 5.05
C VAL A 246 12.22 30.21 6.31
N ASN A 247 11.02 30.78 6.23
CA ASN A 247 10.34 31.38 7.37
C ASN A 247 9.91 30.31 8.38
N GLU A 248 10.05 30.60 9.68
CA GLU A 248 9.64 29.66 10.75
C GLU A 248 8.13 29.34 10.71
N GLU A 249 7.29 30.31 10.34
CA GLU A 249 5.86 30.07 10.14
C GLU A 249 5.58 29.06 9.02
N ALA A 250 6.37 29.10 7.93
CA ALA A 250 6.25 28.16 6.82
C ALA A 250 6.67 26.75 7.23
N LYS A 251 7.78 26.63 7.98
CA LYS A 251 8.24 25.34 8.52
C LYS A 251 7.17 24.72 9.43
N ALA A 252 6.66 25.52 10.37
CA ALA A 252 5.64 25.07 11.33
C ALA A 252 4.32 24.66 10.63
N TYR A 253 3.90 25.43 9.62
CA TYR A 253 2.72 25.11 8.83
C TYR A 253 2.88 23.79 8.08
N GLU A 254 3.96 23.61 7.32
CA GLU A 254 4.20 22.38 6.57
C GLU A 254 4.40 21.17 7.50
N ALA A 255 5.05 21.36 8.65
CA ALA A 255 5.14 20.30 9.67
C ALA A 255 3.75 19.87 10.17
N ALA A 256 2.84 20.82 10.41
CA ALA A 256 1.46 20.51 10.80
C ALA A 256 0.71 19.75 9.70
N VAL A 257 0.91 20.14 8.42
CA VAL A 257 0.35 19.40 7.27
C VAL A 257 0.87 17.97 7.20
N GLN A 258 2.18 17.75 7.42
CA GLN A 258 2.76 16.39 7.43
C GLN A 258 2.21 15.55 8.60
N LYS A 259 2.06 16.13 9.79
CA LYS A 259 1.46 15.48 10.95
C LYS A 259 0.01 15.05 10.67
N GLU A 260 -0.78 15.92 10.05
CA GLU A 260 -2.17 15.59 9.68
C GLU A 260 -2.23 14.45 8.67
N ARG A 261 -1.37 14.48 7.63
CA ARG A 261 -1.27 13.40 6.65
C ARG A 261 -0.92 12.06 7.31
N MET A 262 0.07 12.06 8.21
CA MET A 262 0.47 10.87 8.96
C MET A 262 -0.69 10.34 9.81
N ASN A 263 -1.37 11.20 10.57
CA ASN A 263 -2.52 10.81 11.38
C ASN A 263 -3.65 10.21 10.54
N LYS A 264 -3.91 10.80 9.38
CA LYS A 264 -4.93 10.30 8.44
C LYS A 264 -4.56 8.93 7.88
N GLN A 265 -3.28 8.73 7.54
CA GLN A 265 -2.77 7.45 7.09
C GLN A 265 -2.85 6.39 8.19
N LEU A 266 -2.41 6.69 9.40
CA LEU A 266 -2.51 5.78 10.55
C LEU A 266 -3.96 5.38 10.83
N SER A 267 -4.89 6.33 10.79
CA SER A 267 -6.32 6.07 10.99
C SER A 267 -6.91 5.10 9.95
N GLN A 268 -6.41 5.09 8.72
CA GLN A 268 -6.83 4.13 7.69
C GLN A 268 -6.47 2.69 8.06
N TYR A 269 -5.43 2.51 8.85
CA TYR A 269 -4.98 1.20 9.36
C TYR A 269 -5.48 0.91 10.79
N GLY A 270 -6.38 1.75 11.34
CA GLY A 270 -6.87 1.61 12.71
C GLY A 270 -5.82 1.90 13.78
N LEU A 271 -4.73 2.58 13.42
CA LEU A 271 -3.63 2.93 14.32
C LEU A 271 -3.76 4.37 14.82
N THR A 272 -3.26 4.61 16.03
CA THR A 272 -3.07 5.96 16.58
C THR A 272 -1.59 6.37 16.51
N LEU A 273 -1.31 7.68 16.60
CA LEU A 273 0.07 8.16 16.68
C LEU A 273 0.80 7.55 17.88
N GLU A 274 0.13 7.40 19.02
CA GLU A 274 0.71 6.80 20.22
C GLU A 274 1.15 5.34 19.96
N SER A 275 0.28 4.52 19.35
CA SER A 275 0.62 3.14 19.00
C SER A 275 1.77 3.07 18.00
N TYR A 276 1.80 3.98 17.01
CA TYR A 276 2.89 4.08 16.05
C TYR A 276 4.23 4.41 16.73
N LEU A 277 4.26 5.39 17.65
CA LEU A 277 5.45 5.77 18.39
C LEU A 277 5.97 4.62 19.26
N GLN A 278 5.06 3.88 19.90
CA GLN A 278 5.42 2.68 20.69
C GLN A 278 6.03 1.58 19.81
N MET A 279 5.39 1.27 18.67
CA MET A 279 5.87 0.24 17.72
C MET A 279 7.24 0.58 17.15
N THR A 280 7.51 1.87 16.90
CA THR A 280 8.79 2.33 16.33
C THR A 280 9.83 2.69 17.37
N SER A 281 9.49 2.60 18.67
CA SER A 281 10.34 3.06 19.79
C SER A 281 10.79 4.51 19.65
N MET A 282 9.96 5.33 19.02
CA MET A 282 10.23 6.76 18.76
C MET A 282 9.62 7.62 19.87
N THR A 283 10.35 8.64 20.32
CA THR A 283 9.80 9.62 21.26
C THR A 283 8.97 10.67 20.53
N GLN A 284 8.00 11.28 21.23
CA GLN A 284 7.23 12.40 20.68
C GLN A 284 8.12 13.54 20.22
N GLU A 285 9.18 13.85 20.97
CA GLU A 285 10.14 14.91 20.63
C GLU A 285 10.89 14.62 19.32
N SER A 286 11.37 13.37 19.14
CA SER A 286 12.03 12.94 17.91
C SER A 286 11.07 12.98 16.71
N TYR A 287 9.83 12.57 16.91
CA TYR A 287 8.79 12.68 15.87
C TYR A 287 8.53 14.15 15.48
N ASP A 288 8.37 15.03 16.47
CA ASP A 288 8.12 16.45 16.24
C ASP A 288 9.28 17.12 15.48
N GLN A 289 10.52 16.74 15.83
CA GLN A 289 11.72 17.21 15.13
C GLN A 289 11.75 16.73 13.67
N GLN A 290 11.45 15.45 13.43
CA GLN A 290 11.37 14.91 12.06
C GLN A 290 10.28 15.60 11.22
N MET A 291 9.14 15.91 11.83
CA MET A 291 8.06 16.64 11.13
C MET A 291 8.48 18.07 10.81
N LEU A 292 9.24 18.74 11.67
CA LEU A 292 9.79 20.07 11.38
C LEU A 292 10.81 20.05 10.23
N GLU A 293 11.69 19.06 10.22
CA GLU A 293 12.67 18.88 9.12
C GLU A 293 11.96 18.56 7.79
N ALA A 294 10.94 17.69 7.84
CA ALA A 294 10.12 17.40 6.67
C ALA A 294 9.37 18.65 6.18
N GLY A 295 8.82 19.44 7.10
CA GLY A 295 8.16 20.71 6.79
C GLY A 295 9.10 21.72 6.14
N GLU A 296 10.31 21.85 6.66
CA GLU A 296 11.33 22.73 6.07
C GLU A 296 11.69 22.28 4.64
N ASN A 297 11.85 20.98 4.41
CA ASN A 297 12.16 20.45 3.08
C ASN A 297 11.01 20.71 2.09
N VAL A 298 9.76 20.54 2.51
CA VAL A 298 8.59 20.88 1.67
C VAL A 298 8.56 22.38 1.34
N ALA A 299 8.82 23.23 2.32
CA ALA A 299 8.88 24.68 2.11
C ALA A 299 10.00 25.07 1.12
N LYS A 300 11.18 24.44 1.22
CA LYS A 300 12.28 24.66 0.26
C LYS A 300 11.88 24.26 -1.17
N VAL A 301 11.23 23.10 -1.33
CA VAL A 301 10.73 22.64 -2.64
C VAL A 301 9.71 23.63 -3.21
N LYS A 302 8.76 24.11 -2.40
CA LYS A 302 7.79 25.12 -2.84
C LYS A 302 8.49 26.40 -3.31
N LEU A 303 9.40 26.96 -2.52
CA LEU A 303 10.17 28.14 -2.89
C LEU A 303 10.92 27.96 -4.21
N MET A 304 11.56 26.80 -4.38
CA MET A 304 12.30 26.49 -5.60
C MET A 304 11.38 26.39 -6.84
N VAL A 305 10.24 25.72 -6.70
CA VAL A 305 9.27 25.56 -7.80
C VAL A 305 8.65 26.90 -8.18
N ASP A 306 8.30 27.72 -7.21
CA ASP A 306 7.73 29.05 -7.44
C ASP A 306 8.74 29.95 -8.18
N GLU A 307 10.01 29.96 -7.77
CA GLU A 307 11.06 30.75 -8.41
C GLU A 307 11.34 30.29 -9.84
N LEU A 308 11.44 28.96 -10.07
CA LEU A 308 11.60 28.38 -11.41
C LEU A 308 10.41 28.73 -12.31
N SER A 309 9.19 28.74 -11.78
CA SER A 309 7.99 29.12 -12.51
C SER A 309 8.01 30.58 -12.92
N LEU A 310 8.46 31.49 -12.05
CA LEU A 310 8.60 32.91 -12.35
C LEU A 310 9.63 33.19 -13.43
N ILE A 311 10.74 32.46 -13.47
CA ILE A 311 11.77 32.57 -14.52
C ILE A 311 11.17 32.18 -15.87
N HIS A 312 10.45 31.07 -15.96
CA HIS A 312 9.83 30.62 -17.22
C HIS A 312 8.71 31.52 -17.72
N ILE A 313 7.97 32.18 -16.83
CA ILE A 313 6.93 33.16 -17.24
C ILE A 313 7.56 34.47 -17.75
N SER A 314 8.73 34.84 -17.22
CA SER A 314 9.41 36.08 -17.59
C SER A 314 10.31 35.98 -18.81
N GLU A 315 10.68 34.77 -19.27
CA GLU A 315 11.44 34.58 -20.50
C GLU A 315 10.50 34.62 -21.71
N PRO A 316 10.66 35.56 -22.65
CA PRO A 316 9.90 35.54 -23.88
C PRO A 316 10.28 34.31 -24.70
N THR A 317 9.29 33.53 -25.07
CA THR A 317 9.41 32.39 -26.01
C THR A 317 10.18 32.86 -27.27
N ARG A 318 11.43 32.42 -27.40
CA ARG A 318 12.21 32.58 -28.61
C ARG A 318 11.95 31.44 -29.57
#